data_46e7d278fdb235e58a2725765b49183b
#
_entry.id   46e7d278fdb235e58a2725765b49183b
#
_cell.length_a   1.000
_cell.length_b   1.000
_cell.length_c   1.000
_cell.angle_alpha   90.00
_cell.angle_beta   90.00
_cell.angle_gamma   90.00
#
_symmetry.space_group_name_H-M   'P 1'
#
loop_
_entity.id
_entity.type
_entity.pdbx_description
1 polymer ?
#
loop_
_entity_poly.entity_id
_entity_poly.type
_entity_poly.pdbx_seq_one_letter_code
_entity_poly.pdbx_strand_id
1 'polypeptide(L)'
;MIKGITFVHAASTPAVYDTLYGFFSAVGLEPGRSWETDTSRGAPFLASVGSFELLDGLAPMSAEVLIEVTAIDDVYRAAKQWLEQTAGAEEAAKRITDVARTTWKSLAFTIEPVPGIAFGFWQWEDPLRGKPLAIEGDLSAAGMRFAIVVSRWNAVITERLLQGALDGLLRSGASREQIEIVRVPGAWEIPSAARALAVTKRFDGVIVLGCLLRGETAHYEAIYNEVSRGIGQSQQETGVPHGFGVLTCETLEQALNRAGIKAGNKGFEAAVATIEMVDVHRKIATASATDRPPA
;
A
#
# COMPACT_ATOMS: atom_id res chain seq x y z
N MET A 1 15.97 8.57 -16.19
CA MET A 1 15.43 8.05 -14.91
C MET A 1 15.51 6.53 -14.99
N ILE A 2 16.28 5.90 -14.09
CA ILE A 2 16.39 4.44 -14.03
C ILE A 2 15.09 3.91 -13.42
N LYS A 3 14.36 3.06 -14.15
CA LYS A 3 13.05 2.54 -13.69
C LYS A 3 13.14 1.20 -12.95
N GLY A 4 14.34 0.61 -12.89
CA GLY A 4 14.59 -0.64 -12.20
C GLY A 4 16.00 -1.15 -12.51
N ILE A 5 16.50 -2.06 -11.69
CA ILE A 5 17.75 -2.77 -11.88
C ILE A 5 17.40 -4.26 -11.90
N THR A 6 17.88 -4.97 -12.92
CA THR A 6 17.74 -6.42 -13.01
C THR A 6 19.11 -7.04 -12.72
N PHE A 7 19.16 -7.91 -11.72
CA PHE A 7 20.32 -8.78 -11.49
C PHE A 7 20.07 -10.11 -12.20
N VAL A 8 21.08 -10.59 -12.90
CA VAL A 8 20.97 -11.85 -13.65
C VAL A 8 21.92 -12.87 -13.03
N HIS A 9 21.40 -14.03 -12.68
CA HIS A 9 22.17 -15.17 -12.21
C HIS A 9 21.98 -16.34 -13.16
N ALA A 10 23.08 -16.89 -13.67
CA ALA A 10 23.07 -18.08 -14.50
C ALA A 10 23.29 -19.33 -13.67
N ALA A 11 22.33 -20.23 -13.68
CA ALA A 11 22.45 -21.52 -13.01
C ALA A 11 23.43 -22.42 -13.77
N SER A 12 24.28 -23.12 -13.06
CA SER A 12 25.31 -23.99 -13.65
C SER A 12 24.75 -25.27 -14.28
N THR A 13 23.56 -25.69 -13.89
CA THR A 13 22.86 -26.87 -14.42
C THR A 13 21.34 -26.68 -14.32
N PRO A 14 20.52 -27.42 -15.10
CA PRO A 14 19.06 -27.40 -14.97
C PRO A 14 18.56 -27.73 -13.56
N ALA A 15 19.20 -28.64 -12.85
CA ALA A 15 18.84 -29.00 -11.47
C ALA A 15 19.07 -27.84 -10.49
N VAL A 16 20.12 -27.06 -10.67
CA VAL A 16 20.39 -25.85 -9.89
C VAL A 16 19.33 -24.78 -10.20
N TYR A 17 18.98 -24.62 -11.48
CA TYR A 17 17.90 -23.72 -11.87
C TYR A 17 16.57 -24.06 -11.18
N ASP A 18 16.14 -25.33 -11.24
CA ASP A 18 14.87 -25.76 -10.64
C ASP A 18 14.88 -25.59 -9.11
N THR A 19 16.02 -25.82 -8.47
CA THR A 19 16.21 -25.61 -7.03
C THR A 19 16.07 -24.14 -6.66
N LEU A 20 16.74 -23.24 -7.37
CA LEU A 20 16.69 -21.79 -7.14
C LEU A 20 15.31 -21.23 -7.46
N TYR A 21 14.66 -21.71 -8.52
CA TYR A 21 13.29 -21.31 -8.86
C TYR A 21 12.31 -21.65 -7.72
N GLY A 22 12.40 -22.86 -7.18
CA GLY A 22 11.62 -23.30 -6.02
C GLY A 22 11.89 -22.47 -4.78
N PHE A 23 13.16 -22.13 -4.51
CA PHE A 23 13.54 -21.28 -3.38
C PHE A 23 12.94 -19.87 -3.49
N PHE A 24 13.12 -19.18 -4.63
CA PHE A 24 12.58 -17.82 -4.80
C PHE A 24 11.06 -17.77 -4.70
N SER A 25 10.38 -18.76 -5.23
CA SER A 25 8.93 -18.91 -5.07
C SER A 25 8.53 -19.11 -3.59
N ALA A 26 9.28 -19.94 -2.85
CA ALA A 26 8.99 -20.23 -1.45
C ALA A 26 9.20 -19.03 -0.51
N VAL A 27 10.16 -18.15 -0.82
CA VAL A 27 10.37 -16.90 -0.05
C VAL A 27 9.45 -15.75 -0.48
N GLY A 28 8.49 -16.00 -1.37
CA GLY A 28 7.44 -15.05 -1.74
C GLY A 28 7.80 -14.10 -2.88
N LEU A 29 8.85 -14.40 -3.68
CA LEU A 29 9.09 -13.67 -4.91
C LEU A 29 8.16 -14.20 -6.00
N GLU A 30 7.41 -13.31 -6.64
CA GLU A 30 6.51 -13.67 -7.74
C GLU A 30 7.28 -13.84 -9.05
N PRO A 31 7.21 -15.02 -9.70
CA PRO A 31 7.81 -15.18 -11.00
C PRO A 31 7.06 -14.35 -12.04
N GLY A 32 7.80 -13.57 -12.83
CA GLY A 32 7.28 -12.88 -13.99
C GLY A 32 7.13 -13.81 -15.19
N ARG A 33 7.02 -13.25 -16.39
CA ARG A 33 6.86 -14.05 -17.60
C ARG A 33 8.15 -14.79 -17.93
N SER A 34 8.20 -16.10 -17.66
CA SER A 34 9.29 -16.98 -18.05
C SER A 34 9.42 -17.10 -19.58
N TRP A 35 10.62 -17.36 -20.04
CA TRP A 35 10.92 -17.60 -21.45
C TRP A 35 11.82 -18.83 -21.61
N GLU A 36 11.74 -19.48 -22.76
CA GLU A 36 12.52 -20.66 -23.11
C GLU A 36 12.93 -20.60 -24.58
N THR A 37 14.15 -21.05 -24.84
CA THR A 37 14.71 -21.22 -26.18
C THR A 37 15.24 -22.65 -26.33
N ASP A 38 15.75 -23.03 -27.50
CA ASP A 38 16.32 -24.36 -27.71
C ASP A 38 17.52 -24.67 -26.80
N THR A 39 18.19 -23.66 -26.26
CA THR A 39 19.46 -23.83 -25.51
C THR A 39 19.43 -23.23 -24.11
N SER A 40 18.42 -22.47 -23.74
CA SER A 40 18.35 -21.77 -22.45
C SER A 40 16.92 -21.43 -22.05
N ARG A 41 16.68 -21.28 -20.76
CA ARG A 41 15.42 -20.79 -20.17
C ARG A 41 15.72 -19.76 -19.10
N GLY A 42 14.77 -18.88 -18.85
CA GLY A 42 14.89 -17.85 -17.84
C GLY A 42 13.57 -17.50 -17.18
N ALA A 43 13.63 -17.09 -15.92
CA ALA A 43 12.50 -16.58 -15.16
C ALA A 43 12.92 -15.33 -14.39
N PRO A 44 12.32 -14.15 -14.69
CA PRO A 44 12.46 -12.98 -13.84
C PRO A 44 11.60 -13.13 -12.58
N PHE A 45 12.15 -12.79 -11.45
CA PHE A 45 11.41 -12.63 -10.19
C PHE A 45 11.25 -11.15 -9.90
N LEU A 46 10.02 -10.71 -9.68
CA LEU A 46 9.67 -9.29 -9.57
C LEU A 46 9.73 -8.84 -8.11
N ALA A 47 10.27 -7.66 -7.89
CA ALA A 47 10.23 -6.95 -6.62
C ALA A 47 9.70 -5.52 -6.85
N SER A 48 9.25 -4.86 -5.80
CA SER A 48 8.67 -3.51 -5.89
C SER A 48 9.65 -2.45 -6.45
N VAL A 49 10.95 -2.67 -6.37
CA VAL A 49 12.01 -1.71 -6.76
C VAL A 49 13.04 -2.30 -7.73
N GLY A 50 12.83 -3.51 -8.23
CA GLY A 50 13.77 -4.14 -9.15
C GLY A 50 13.31 -5.52 -9.57
N SER A 51 14.17 -6.24 -10.27
CA SER A 51 13.94 -7.63 -10.63
C SER A 51 15.23 -8.41 -10.51
N PHE A 52 15.09 -9.69 -10.22
CA PHE A 52 16.16 -10.68 -10.29
C PHE A 52 15.81 -11.66 -11.39
N GLU A 53 16.76 -11.99 -12.26
CA GLU A 53 16.54 -12.95 -13.33
C GLU A 53 17.43 -14.17 -13.13
N LEU A 54 16.79 -15.33 -13.06
CA LEU A 54 17.44 -16.62 -13.00
C LEU A 54 17.52 -17.20 -14.40
N LEU A 55 18.74 -17.54 -14.84
CA LEU A 55 19.01 -18.12 -16.15
C LEU A 55 19.57 -19.53 -16.01
N ASP A 56 19.22 -20.38 -16.97
CA ASP A 56 19.82 -21.70 -17.21
C ASP A 56 20.44 -21.72 -18.60
N GLY A 57 21.63 -22.35 -18.73
CA GLY A 57 22.35 -22.49 -19.98
C GLY A 57 23.45 -21.46 -20.24
N LEU A 58 23.71 -20.54 -19.32
CA LEU A 58 24.84 -19.61 -19.35
C LEU A 58 25.93 -19.99 -18.34
N ALA A 59 27.15 -19.48 -18.52
CA ALA A 59 28.21 -19.65 -17.54
C ALA A 59 27.82 -19.04 -16.17
N PRO A 60 28.08 -19.73 -15.04
CA PRO A 60 27.72 -19.22 -13.74
C PRO A 60 28.45 -17.91 -13.46
N MET A 61 27.73 -16.92 -13.00
CA MET A 61 28.27 -15.65 -12.48
C MET A 61 28.30 -15.73 -10.96
N SER A 62 29.49 -15.54 -10.39
CA SER A 62 29.64 -15.41 -8.93
C SER A 62 29.34 -13.98 -8.50
N ALA A 63 28.12 -13.68 -8.19
CA ALA A 63 27.75 -12.39 -7.63
C ALA A 63 26.95 -12.62 -6.33
N GLU A 64 27.38 -12.00 -5.24
CA GLU A 64 26.53 -11.87 -4.06
C GLU A 64 25.35 -10.95 -4.42
N VAL A 65 24.14 -11.46 -4.26
CA VAL A 65 22.92 -10.69 -4.47
C VAL A 65 22.37 -10.30 -3.11
N LEU A 66 22.20 -9.00 -2.87
CA LEU A 66 21.56 -8.46 -1.68
C LEU A 66 20.13 -8.05 -2.01
N ILE A 67 19.15 -8.62 -1.30
CA ILE A 67 17.72 -8.41 -1.53
C ILE A 67 17.15 -7.65 -0.32
N GLU A 68 16.65 -6.45 -0.56
CA GLU A 68 15.92 -5.69 0.44
C GLU A 68 14.50 -6.24 0.59
N VAL A 69 14.09 -6.45 1.85
CA VAL A 69 12.77 -6.99 2.19
C VAL A 69 12.08 -6.11 3.25
N THR A 70 10.76 -6.16 3.29
CA THR A 70 9.96 -5.40 4.25
C THR A 70 9.66 -6.14 5.55
N ALA A 71 9.79 -7.49 5.56
CA ALA A 71 9.48 -8.35 6.69
C ALA A 71 10.54 -9.47 6.81
N ILE A 72 11.73 -9.13 7.30
CA ILE A 72 12.89 -10.05 7.29
C ILE A 72 12.65 -11.34 8.10
N ASP A 73 11.91 -11.27 9.21
CA ASP A 73 11.62 -12.44 10.04
C ASP A 73 10.71 -13.44 9.32
N ASP A 74 9.78 -12.97 8.48
CA ASP A 74 8.89 -13.81 7.68
C ASP A 74 9.67 -14.48 6.55
N VAL A 75 10.52 -13.72 5.86
CA VAL A 75 11.39 -14.23 4.80
C VAL A 75 12.38 -15.26 5.38
N TYR A 76 12.96 -14.98 6.54
CA TYR A 76 13.86 -15.92 7.23
C TYR A 76 13.16 -17.25 7.56
N ARG A 77 11.95 -17.18 8.13
CA ARG A 77 11.18 -18.40 8.46
C ARG A 77 10.85 -19.21 7.22
N ALA A 78 10.39 -18.58 6.15
CA ALA A 78 10.10 -19.22 4.88
C ALA A 78 11.34 -19.86 4.25
N ALA A 79 12.45 -19.12 4.22
CA ALA A 79 13.73 -19.57 3.68
C ALA A 79 14.29 -20.78 4.47
N LYS A 80 14.24 -20.73 5.80
CA LYS A 80 14.68 -21.80 6.68
C LYS A 80 13.82 -23.06 6.50
N GLN A 81 12.50 -22.91 6.52
CA GLN A 81 11.57 -24.02 6.30
C GLN A 81 11.80 -24.69 4.95
N TRP A 82 11.95 -23.89 3.89
CA TRP A 82 12.23 -24.41 2.56
C TRP A 82 13.54 -25.20 2.52
N LEU A 83 14.61 -24.67 3.12
CA LEU A 83 15.92 -25.32 3.14
C LEU A 83 15.90 -26.62 3.96
N GLU A 84 15.21 -26.64 5.11
CA GLU A 84 15.02 -27.86 5.93
C GLU A 84 14.27 -28.96 5.17
N GLN A 85 13.25 -28.60 4.40
CA GLN A 85 12.49 -29.54 3.55
C GLN A 85 13.33 -30.07 2.38
N THR A 86 14.22 -29.27 1.83
CA THR A 86 14.98 -29.60 0.62
C THR A 86 16.29 -30.32 0.93
N ALA A 87 17.01 -29.91 1.99
CA ALA A 87 18.35 -30.41 2.32
C ALA A 87 18.41 -31.18 3.65
N GLY A 88 17.33 -31.16 4.44
CA GLY A 88 17.31 -31.70 5.80
C GLY A 88 17.81 -30.69 6.85
N ALA A 89 17.38 -30.84 8.10
CA ALA A 89 17.60 -29.83 9.15
C ALA A 89 19.10 -29.62 9.51
N GLU A 90 19.90 -30.66 9.50
CA GLU A 90 21.34 -30.60 9.83
C GLU A 90 22.12 -29.80 8.76
N GLU A 91 21.82 -30.04 7.49
CA GLU A 91 22.45 -29.34 6.37
C GLU A 91 21.92 -27.90 6.22
N ALA A 92 20.66 -27.68 6.49
CA ALA A 92 20.05 -26.36 6.50
C ALA A 92 20.73 -25.43 7.54
N ALA A 93 21.02 -25.95 8.74
CA ALA A 93 21.69 -25.16 9.79
C ALA A 93 23.10 -24.68 9.41
N LYS A 94 23.76 -25.35 8.46
CA LYS A 94 25.09 -24.93 7.98
C LYS A 94 25.01 -23.89 6.85
N ARG A 95 23.84 -23.75 6.20
CA ARG A 95 23.65 -23.00 4.97
C ARG A 95 22.77 -21.75 5.12
N ILE A 96 22.32 -21.46 6.34
CA ILE A 96 21.57 -20.25 6.68
C ILE A 96 22.15 -19.63 7.96
N THR A 97 22.38 -18.31 7.96
CA THR A 97 22.76 -17.60 9.17
C THR A 97 21.52 -17.09 9.90
N ASP A 98 21.61 -16.92 11.22
CA ASP A 98 20.54 -16.25 11.95
C ASP A 98 20.43 -14.77 11.54
N VAL A 99 19.24 -14.19 11.72
CA VAL A 99 19.02 -12.76 11.50
C VAL A 99 19.85 -11.97 12.52
N ALA A 100 20.80 -11.20 12.04
CA ALA A 100 21.71 -10.41 12.87
C ALA A 100 21.66 -8.92 12.49
N ARG A 101 22.01 -8.07 13.48
CA ARG A 101 22.16 -6.62 13.25
C ARG A 101 23.50 -6.35 12.53
N THR A 102 23.44 -5.55 11.48
CA THR A 102 24.62 -5.10 10.74
C THR A 102 25.18 -3.79 11.33
N THR A 103 26.41 -3.44 10.96
CA THR A 103 27.04 -2.17 11.35
C THR A 103 26.36 -0.93 10.75
N TRP A 104 25.57 -1.10 9.69
CA TRP A 104 24.85 -0.03 8.98
C TRP A 104 23.37 0.04 9.36
N LYS A 105 23.05 -0.39 10.60
CA LYS A 105 21.71 -0.30 11.21
C LYS A 105 20.62 -0.99 10.40
N SER A 106 20.91 -2.15 9.88
CA SER A 106 19.94 -3.05 9.29
C SER A 106 19.98 -4.41 9.98
N LEU A 107 18.98 -5.22 9.69
CA LEU A 107 18.94 -6.63 10.00
C LEU A 107 19.24 -7.39 8.72
N ALA A 108 20.04 -8.44 8.81
CA ALA A 108 20.37 -9.24 7.65
C ALA A 108 20.59 -10.72 8.03
N PHE A 109 20.35 -11.59 7.07
CA PHE A 109 20.79 -12.97 7.09
C PHE A 109 21.28 -13.38 5.71
N THR A 110 22.08 -14.43 5.64
CA THR A 110 22.50 -15.06 4.38
C THR A 110 21.99 -16.50 4.31
N ILE A 111 21.74 -16.95 3.09
CA ILE A 111 21.35 -18.34 2.81
C ILE A 111 22.04 -18.82 1.54
N GLU A 112 22.45 -20.08 1.54
CA GLU A 112 22.94 -20.78 0.36
C GLU A 112 21.91 -21.84 -0.07
N PRO A 113 20.94 -21.51 -0.94
CA PRO A 113 19.95 -22.46 -1.46
C PRO A 113 20.62 -23.65 -2.18
N VAL A 114 21.74 -23.36 -2.84
CA VAL A 114 22.63 -24.33 -3.47
C VAL A 114 24.05 -24.07 -2.93
N PRO A 115 24.83 -25.10 -2.58
CA PRO A 115 26.19 -24.94 -2.10
C PRO A 115 27.03 -24.02 -3.02
N GLY A 116 27.64 -23.00 -2.43
CA GLY A 116 28.45 -22.01 -3.16
C GLY A 116 27.67 -20.89 -3.86
N ILE A 117 26.34 -20.82 -3.71
CA ILE A 117 25.50 -19.71 -4.23
C ILE A 117 24.80 -19.05 -3.05
N ALA A 118 25.33 -17.92 -2.59
CA ALA A 118 24.83 -17.20 -1.44
C ALA A 118 23.95 -16.01 -1.83
N PHE A 119 22.87 -15.82 -1.09
CA PHE A 119 22.00 -14.64 -1.15
C PHE A 119 21.93 -14.00 0.21
N GLY A 120 22.04 -12.66 0.25
CA GLY A 120 21.82 -11.88 1.44
C GLY A 120 20.43 -11.25 1.40
N PHE A 121 19.67 -11.41 2.48
CA PHE A 121 18.43 -10.69 2.69
C PHE A 121 18.64 -9.66 3.77
N TRP A 122 18.11 -8.46 3.58
CA TRP A 122 18.29 -7.39 4.54
C TRP A 122 17.07 -6.48 4.62
N GLN A 123 16.90 -5.84 5.77
CA GLN A 123 15.86 -4.86 6.05
C GLN A 123 16.44 -3.75 6.90
N TRP A 124 16.08 -2.49 6.62
CA TRP A 124 16.43 -1.41 7.55
C TRP A 124 15.89 -1.72 8.94
N GLU A 125 16.69 -1.38 9.96
CA GLU A 125 16.25 -1.58 11.33
C GLU A 125 14.98 -0.73 11.57
N ASP A 126 13.88 -1.42 11.85
CA ASP A 126 12.65 -0.77 12.27
C ASP A 126 12.88 -0.15 13.67
N PRO A 127 12.80 1.19 13.82
CA PRO A 127 12.95 1.84 15.11
C PRO A 127 11.85 1.43 16.11
N LEU A 128 10.80 0.76 15.63
CA LEU A 128 9.71 0.23 16.45
C LEU A 128 9.87 -1.27 16.78
N ARG A 129 10.91 -1.95 16.26
CA ARG A 129 11.16 -3.38 16.53
C ARG A 129 11.29 -3.62 18.04
N GLY A 130 10.50 -4.54 18.56
CA GLY A 130 10.42 -4.84 20.00
C GLY A 130 9.59 -3.84 20.82
N LYS A 131 8.97 -2.85 20.17
CA LYS A 131 7.90 -2.01 20.74
C LYS A 131 6.54 -2.58 20.36
N PRO A 132 5.45 -2.10 20.98
CA PRO A 132 4.12 -2.48 20.55
C PRO A 132 3.95 -2.29 19.04
N LEU A 133 3.36 -3.27 18.36
CA LEU A 133 3.10 -3.20 16.92
C LEU A 133 2.26 -1.96 16.62
N ALA A 134 2.74 -1.10 15.73
CA ALA A 134 1.92 -0.05 15.16
C ALA A 134 1.09 -0.64 14.01
N ILE A 135 -0.23 -0.42 14.06
CA ILE A 135 -1.10 -0.70 12.92
C ILE A 135 -1.16 0.57 12.09
N GLU A 136 -0.55 0.53 10.92
CA GLU A 136 -0.55 1.61 9.93
C GLU A 136 -1.25 1.13 8.65
N GLY A 137 -1.95 2.06 7.97
CA GLY A 137 -2.63 1.75 6.72
C GLY A 137 -1.70 1.83 5.51
N ASP A 138 -1.96 1.00 4.53
CA ASP A 138 -1.32 1.08 3.22
C ASP A 138 -2.11 2.03 2.30
N LEU A 139 -1.44 2.56 1.27
CA LEU A 139 -2.04 3.47 0.30
C LEU A 139 -2.56 2.75 -0.95
N SER A 140 -2.86 1.45 -0.87
CA SER A 140 -3.43 0.69 -1.97
C SER A 140 -4.95 0.69 -1.90
N ALA A 141 -5.59 1.21 -2.94
CA ALA A 141 -7.04 1.22 -3.13
C ALA A 141 -7.55 0.04 -3.97
N ALA A 142 -6.70 -0.92 -4.31
CA ALA A 142 -7.05 -2.06 -5.14
C ALA A 142 -8.20 -2.88 -4.50
N GLY A 143 -9.26 -3.11 -5.28
CA GLY A 143 -10.44 -3.85 -4.83
C GLY A 143 -11.36 -3.10 -3.85
N MET A 144 -11.04 -1.86 -3.48
CA MET A 144 -11.87 -1.01 -2.62
C MET A 144 -12.91 -0.24 -3.43
N ARG A 145 -14.05 0.04 -2.80
CA ARG A 145 -15.16 0.83 -3.38
C ARG A 145 -15.32 2.13 -2.64
N PHE A 146 -15.41 3.24 -3.37
CA PHE A 146 -15.51 4.58 -2.80
C PHE A 146 -16.73 5.34 -3.31
N ALA A 147 -17.36 6.12 -2.42
CA ALA A 147 -18.28 7.15 -2.81
C ALA A 147 -17.66 8.53 -2.63
N ILE A 148 -17.88 9.44 -3.57
CA ILE A 148 -17.48 10.85 -3.47
C ILE A 148 -18.73 11.69 -3.45
N VAL A 149 -18.97 12.42 -2.34
CA VAL A 149 -20.03 13.42 -2.23
C VAL A 149 -19.43 14.79 -2.52
N VAL A 150 -19.91 15.47 -3.55
CA VAL A 150 -19.38 16.78 -3.94
C VAL A 150 -20.50 17.83 -4.08
N SER A 151 -20.29 19.00 -3.46
CA SER A 151 -21.23 20.10 -3.56
C SER A 151 -21.12 20.84 -4.90
N ARG A 152 -22.27 21.30 -5.45
CA ARG A 152 -22.32 22.08 -6.70
C ARG A 152 -21.97 23.55 -6.50
N TRP A 153 -22.28 24.11 -5.33
CA TRP A 153 -21.90 25.49 -5.04
C TRP A 153 -20.39 25.64 -4.99
N ASN A 154 -19.90 26.79 -5.45
CA ASN A 154 -18.47 27.07 -5.62
C ASN A 154 -17.78 26.08 -6.59
N ALA A 155 -18.43 25.78 -7.72
CA ALA A 155 -18.01 24.75 -8.68
C ALA A 155 -16.57 24.92 -9.18
N VAL A 156 -16.08 26.16 -9.33
CA VAL A 156 -14.68 26.45 -9.71
C VAL A 156 -13.68 25.78 -8.75
N ILE A 157 -14.06 25.63 -7.48
CA ILE A 157 -13.25 24.99 -6.44
C ILE A 157 -13.59 23.51 -6.35
N THR A 158 -14.89 23.18 -6.21
CA THR A 158 -15.30 21.79 -5.90
C THR A 158 -15.02 20.82 -7.05
N GLU A 159 -15.06 21.24 -8.30
CA GLU A 159 -14.64 20.40 -9.43
C GLU A 159 -13.13 20.11 -9.41
N ARG A 160 -12.30 21.06 -8.98
CA ARG A 160 -10.85 20.83 -8.81
C ARG A 160 -10.56 19.87 -7.65
N LEU A 161 -11.32 19.97 -6.56
CA LEU A 161 -11.23 19.00 -5.46
C LEU A 161 -11.65 17.60 -5.93
N LEU A 162 -12.72 17.49 -6.73
CA LEU A 162 -13.16 16.22 -7.31
C LEU A 162 -12.08 15.61 -8.21
N GLN A 163 -11.45 16.41 -9.08
CA GLN A 163 -10.35 15.95 -9.92
C GLN A 163 -9.18 15.43 -9.08
N GLY A 164 -8.83 16.16 -8.00
CA GLY A 164 -7.78 15.71 -7.06
C GLY A 164 -8.13 14.41 -6.36
N ALA A 165 -9.37 14.25 -5.89
CA ALA A 165 -9.82 13.02 -5.25
C ALA A 165 -9.78 11.81 -6.21
N LEU A 166 -10.23 12.02 -7.45
CA LEU A 166 -10.16 11.00 -8.50
C LEU A 166 -8.71 10.61 -8.84
N ASP A 167 -7.80 11.62 -8.95
CA ASP A 167 -6.38 11.35 -9.18
C ASP A 167 -5.78 10.53 -8.03
N GLY A 168 -6.09 10.89 -6.77
CA GLY A 168 -5.63 10.13 -5.59
C GLY A 168 -6.10 8.68 -5.59
N LEU A 169 -7.39 8.43 -5.84
CA LEU A 169 -7.96 7.08 -5.89
C LEU A 169 -7.36 6.24 -7.03
N LEU A 170 -7.33 6.79 -8.25
CA LEU A 170 -6.87 6.06 -9.44
C LEU A 170 -5.38 5.74 -9.37
N ARG A 171 -4.55 6.66 -8.91
CA ARG A 171 -3.10 6.44 -8.72
C ARG A 171 -2.81 5.46 -7.60
N SER A 172 -3.70 5.31 -6.63
CA SER A 172 -3.62 4.30 -5.58
C SER A 172 -4.19 2.94 -6.00
N GLY A 173 -4.65 2.77 -7.25
CA GLY A 173 -5.09 1.49 -7.80
C GLY A 173 -6.58 1.22 -7.73
N ALA A 174 -7.44 2.20 -7.37
CA ALA A 174 -8.89 2.04 -7.53
C ALA A 174 -9.29 1.97 -9.00
N SER A 175 -10.26 1.14 -9.36
CA SER A 175 -10.85 1.17 -10.69
C SER A 175 -11.98 2.20 -10.78
N ARG A 176 -12.23 2.72 -11.99
CA ARG A 176 -13.27 3.74 -12.21
C ARG A 176 -14.67 3.22 -11.85
N GLU A 177 -14.93 1.95 -12.09
CA GLU A 177 -16.19 1.27 -11.84
C GLU A 177 -16.48 1.09 -10.34
N GLN A 178 -15.47 1.26 -9.50
CA GLN A 178 -15.56 1.19 -8.04
C GLN A 178 -15.74 2.56 -7.38
N ILE A 179 -15.86 3.63 -8.17
CA ILE A 179 -16.04 5.00 -7.70
C ILE A 179 -17.41 5.53 -8.11
N GLU A 180 -18.24 5.87 -7.13
CA GLU A 180 -19.55 6.49 -7.35
C GLU A 180 -19.50 7.97 -6.92
N ILE A 181 -19.97 8.88 -7.78
CA ILE A 181 -19.98 10.32 -7.52
C ILE A 181 -21.43 10.77 -7.30
N VAL A 182 -21.67 11.38 -6.14
CA VAL A 182 -22.96 11.97 -5.76
C VAL A 182 -22.84 13.48 -5.65
N ARG A 183 -23.63 14.21 -6.43
CA ARG A 183 -23.64 15.67 -6.44
C ARG A 183 -24.78 16.22 -5.60
N VAL A 184 -24.45 17.05 -4.61
CA VAL A 184 -25.41 17.72 -3.73
C VAL A 184 -25.43 19.23 -3.99
N PRO A 185 -26.52 19.96 -3.58
CA PRO A 185 -26.60 21.41 -3.83
C PRO A 185 -25.46 22.19 -3.20
N GLY A 186 -25.30 22.12 -1.89
CA GLY A 186 -24.30 22.87 -1.12
C GLY A 186 -23.58 22.00 -0.08
N ALA A 187 -22.79 22.64 0.75
CA ALA A 187 -22.07 21.95 1.81
C ALA A 187 -23.01 21.41 2.90
N TRP A 188 -24.13 22.08 3.15
CA TRP A 188 -25.12 21.68 4.15
C TRP A 188 -25.70 20.27 3.90
N GLU A 189 -25.85 19.86 2.66
CA GLU A 189 -26.42 18.57 2.28
C GLU A 189 -25.41 17.42 2.31
N ILE A 190 -24.11 17.73 2.42
CA ILE A 190 -23.02 16.72 2.42
C ILE A 190 -23.20 15.67 3.52
N PRO A 191 -23.40 16.03 4.83
CA PRO A 191 -23.47 15.03 5.89
C PRO A 191 -24.62 14.03 5.70
N SER A 192 -25.78 14.51 5.25
CA SER A 192 -26.95 13.66 4.98
C SER A 192 -26.69 12.67 3.85
N ALA A 193 -26.12 13.11 2.74
CA ALA A 193 -25.77 12.25 1.61
C ALA A 193 -24.66 11.24 1.98
N ALA A 194 -23.61 11.70 2.69
CA ALA A 194 -22.52 10.83 3.15
C ALA A 194 -23.03 9.71 4.05
N ARG A 195 -23.89 10.04 5.03
CA ARG A 195 -24.53 9.05 5.91
C ARG A 195 -25.39 8.07 5.12
N ALA A 196 -26.21 8.57 4.19
CA ALA A 196 -27.06 7.71 3.36
C ALA A 196 -26.25 6.68 2.57
N LEU A 197 -25.09 7.09 2.02
CA LEU A 197 -24.18 6.18 1.32
C LEU A 197 -23.50 5.19 2.26
N ALA A 198 -23.00 5.65 3.40
CA ALA A 198 -22.28 4.82 4.37
C ALA A 198 -23.16 3.70 4.97
N VAL A 199 -24.44 3.97 5.28
CA VAL A 199 -25.36 2.97 5.82
C VAL A 199 -25.70 1.86 4.82
N THR A 200 -25.52 2.07 3.51
CA THR A 200 -25.70 1.02 2.50
C THR A 200 -24.68 -0.10 2.59
N LYS A 201 -23.54 0.13 3.25
CA LYS A 201 -22.39 -0.79 3.31
C LYS A 201 -21.85 -1.23 1.95
N ARG A 202 -22.18 -0.50 0.88
CA ARG A 202 -21.66 -0.75 -0.48
C ARG A 202 -20.25 -0.21 -0.71
N PHE A 203 -19.81 0.73 0.15
CA PHE A 203 -18.56 1.45 0.03
C PHE A 203 -17.65 1.19 1.22
N ASP A 204 -16.37 1.03 0.96
CA ASP A 204 -15.34 0.91 1.98
C ASP A 204 -15.01 2.27 2.61
N GLY A 205 -15.11 3.36 1.83
CA GLY A 205 -14.89 4.72 2.29
C GLY A 205 -15.76 5.74 1.55
N VAL A 206 -16.02 6.88 2.20
CA VAL A 206 -16.75 8.01 1.64
C VAL A 206 -15.86 9.25 1.67
N ILE A 207 -15.72 9.94 0.54
CA ILE A 207 -14.94 11.19 0.43
C ILE A 207 -15.93 12.33 0.28
N VAL A 208 -15.81 13.38 1.10
CA VAL A 208 -16.72 14.52 1.06
C VAL A 208 -15.98 15.79 0.63
N LEU A 209 -16.52 16.45 -0.40
CA LEU A 209 -15.88 17.60 -1.06
C LEU A 209 -16.84 18.77 -1.09
N GLY A 210 -16.40 19.91 -0.59
CA GLY A 210 -17.17 21.14 -0.55
C GLY A 210 -16.27 22.35 -0.40
N CYS A 211 -16.87 23.54 -0.53
CA CYS A 211 -16.17 24.78 -0.28
C CYS A 211 -17.13 25.80 0.33
N LEU A 212 -16.75 26.31 1.48
CA LEU A 212 -17.41 27.39 2.21
C LEU A 212 -16.48 28.60 2.19
N LEU A 213 -16.97 29.71 1.68
CA LEU A 213 -16.29 31.02 1.71
C LEU A 213 -17.00 31.91 2.73
N ARG A 214 -16.23 32.58 3.56
CA ARG A 214 -16.78 33.52 4.54
C ARG A 214 -17.49 34.68 3.82
N GLY A 215 -18.75 34.87 4.15
CA GLY A 215 -19.54 36.03 3.75
C GLY A 215 -19.64 37.06 4.90
N GLU A 216 -20.51 38.03 4.73
CA GLU A 216 -20.71 39.12 5.68
C GLU A 216 -21.55 38.73 6.92
N THR A 217 -22.16 37.56 6.93
CA THR A 217 -23.06 37.11 7.99
C THR A 217 -22.50 35.87 8.72
N ALA A 218 -23.01 35.58 9.93
CA ALA A 218 -22.68 34.41 10.72
C ALA A 218 -23.18 33.08 10.12
N HIS A 219 -23.81 33.10 8.95
CA HIS A 219 -24.27 31.92 8.25
C HIS A 219 -23.14 30.92 7.96
N TYR A 220 -21.95 31.42 7.62
CA TYR A 220 -20.76 30.64 7.38
C TYR A 220 -20.40 29.75 8.58
N GLU A 221 -20.36 30.32 9.81
CA GLU A 221 -20.01 29.61 11.03
C GLU A 221 -21.03 28.51 11.36
N ALA A 222 -22.32 28.81 11.21
CA ALA A 222 -23.39 27.84 11.44
C ALA A 222 -23.27 26.63 10.51
N ILE A 223 -22.98 26.86 9.24
CA ILE A 223 -22.86 25.80 8.23
C ILE A 223 -21.62 24.95 8.46
N TYR A 224 -20.42 25.57 8.60
CA TYR A 224 -19.19 24.74 8.67
C TYR A 224 -19.14 23.90 9.95
N ASN A 225 -19.63 24.40 11.08
CA ASN A 225 -19.70 23.66 12.33
C ASN A 225 -20.61 22.43 12.21
N GLU A 226 -21.80 22.61 11.67
CA GLU A 226 -22.76 21.51 11.52
C GLU A 226 -22.31 20.48 10.47
N VAL A 227 -21.72 20.93 9.37
CA VAL A 227 -21.18 20.05 8.33
C VAL A 227 -20.04 19.17 8.89
N SER A 228 -19.09 19.77 9.59
CA SER A 228 -17.97 19.06 10.22
C SER A 228 -18.46 18.04 11.26
N ARG A 229 -19.37 18.47 12.14
CA ARG A 229 -19.97 17.63 13.16
C ARG A 229 -20.74 16.47 12.54
N GLY A 230 -21.59 16.72 11.57
CA GLY A 230 -22.42 15.71 10.92
C GLY A 230 -21.63 14.66 10.16
N ILE A 231 -20.52 15.06 9.50
CA ILE A 231 -19.60 14.12 8.83
C ILE A 231 -18.88 13.23 9.85
N GLY A 232 -18.33 13.82 10.92
CA GLY A 232 -17.68 13.08 12.00
C GLY A 232 -18.63 12.10 12.69
N GLN A 233 -19.86 12.53 12.97
CA GLN A 233 -20.89 11.67 13.55
C GLN A 233 -21.25 10.51 12.62
N SER A 234 -21.43 10.77 11.31
CA SER A 234 -21.69 9.73 10.32
C SER A 234 -20.60 8.66 10.31
N GLN A 235 -19.33 9.07 10.30
CA GLN A 235 -18.21 8.14 10.38
C GLN A 235 -18.24 7.27 11.63
N GLN A 236 -18.42 7.86 12.81
CA GLN A 236 -18.44 7.14 14.08
C GLN A 236 -19.61 6.15 14.17
N GLU A 237 -20.82 6.55 13.75
CA GLU A 237 -22.01 5.71 13.83
C GLU A 237 -22.04 4.58 12.80
N THR A 238 -21.47 4.82 11.61
CA THR A 238 -21.48 3.83 10.52
C THR A 238 -20.26 2.94 10.51
N GLY A 239 -19.13 3.39 11.11
CA GLY A 239 -17.85 2.73 11.07
C GLY A 239 -17.18 2.79 9.67
N VAL A 240 -17.75 3.53 8.71
CA VAL A 240 -17.17 3.73 7.39
C VAL A 240 -16.27 4.97 7.43
N PRO A 241 -14.99 4.90 7.03
CA PRO A 241 -14.10 6.06 6.97
C PRO A 241 -14.63 7.17 6.06
N HIS A 242 -14.57 8.43 6.54
CA HIS A 242 -14.97 9.60 5.78
C HIS A 242 -13.77 10.53 5.57
N GLY A 243 -13.36 10.73 4.32
CA GLY A 243 -12.31 11.70 3.97
C GLY A 243 -12.86 13.11 3.90
N PHE A 244 -12.34 14.01 4.73
CA PHE A 244 -12.80 15.39 4.85
C PHE A 244 -12.07 16.33 3.89
N GLY A 245 -12.69 16.61 2.75
CA GLY A 245 -12.21 17.57 1.74
C GLY A 245 -13.10 18.82 1.61
N VAL A 246 -13.78 19.23 2.71
CA VAL A 246 -14.57 20.44 2.74
C VAL A 246 -13.68 21.61 3.15
N LEU A 247 -13.52 22.58 2.26
CA LEU A 247 -12.75 23.79 2.50
C LEU A 247 -13.58 24.83 3.26
N THR A 248 -12.94 25.45 4.25
CA THR A 248 -13.45 26.60 5.00
C THR A 248 -12.44 27.73 4.88
N CYS A 249 -12.72 28.70 4.04
CA CYS A 249 -11.77 29.75 3.66
C CYS A 249 -12.35 31.16 3.83
N GLU A 250 -11.49 32.10 4.21
CA GLU A 250 -11.83 33.51 4.31
C GLU A 250 -11.95 34.14 2.92
N THR A 251 -11.11 33.72 1.97
CA THR A 251 -11.03 34.27 0.64
C THR A 251 -11.06 33.24 -0.46
N LEU A 252 -11.47 33.64 -1.66
CA LEU A 252 -11.43 32.78 -2.85
C LEU A 252 -9.99 32.32 -3.18
N GLU A 253 -9.00 33.20 -2.96
CA GLU A 253 -7.59 32.86 -3.20
C GLU A 253 -7.14 31.71 -2.31
N GLN A 254 -7.50 31.74 -1.03
CA GLN A 254 -7.22 30.62 -0.11
C GLN A 254 -7.84 29.33 -0.63
N ALA A 255 -9.09 29.35 -1.07
CA ALA A 255 -9.78 28.17 -1.59
C ALA A 255 -9.11 27.64 -2.87
N LEU A 256 -8.73 28.50 -3.80
CA LEU A 256 -8.00 28.14 -5.01
C LEU A 256 -6.64 27.49 -4.70
N ASN A 257 -5.90 28.06 -3.74
CA ASN A 257 -4.61 27.50 -3.32
C ASN A 257 -4.75 26.09 -2.73
N ARG A 258 -5.83 25.80 -1.99
CA ARG A 258 -6.13 24.49 -1.43
C ARG A 258 -6.77 23.51 -2.43
N ALA A 259 -7.23 24.01 -3.56
CA ALA A 259 -7.77 23.22 -4.66
C ALA A 259 -6.73 22.91 -5.76
N GLY A 260 -5.43 23.07 -5.48
CA GLY A 260 -4.36 22.63 -6.36
C GLY A 260 -3.69 23.70 -7.21
N ILE A 261 -3.93 25.01 -6.95
CA ILE A 261 -3.28 26.08 -7.74
C ILE A 261 -1.86 26.36 -7.22
N LYS A 262 -1.60 26.26 -5.90
CA LYS A 262 -0.29 26.57 -5.34
C LYS A 262 0.34 25.41 -4.56
N ALA A 263 -0.37 24.81 -3.64
CA ALA A 263 0.20 23.88 -2.68
C ALA A 263 -0.78 22.72 -2.38
N GLY A 264 -0.64 21.62 -3.11
CA GLY A 264 -1.45 20.42 -2.91
C GLY A 264 -2.93 20.62 -3.27
N ASN A 265 -3.68 19.52 -3.22
CA ASN A 265 -5.12 19.51 -3.46
C ASN A 265 -5.81 18.77 -2.32
N LYS A 266 -6.68 19.43 -1.57
CA LYS A 266 -7.37 18.84 -0.41
C LYS A 266 -8.34 17.71 -0.78
N GLY A 267 -8.79 17.63 -2.02
CA GLY A 267 -9.51 16.45 -2.51
C GLY A 267 -8.61 15.22 -2.64
N PHE A 268 -7.40 15.41 -3.17
CA PHE A 268 -6.38 14.36 -3.24
C PHE A 268 -5.99 13.87 -1.84
N GLU A 269 -5.69 14.80 -0.94
CA GLU A 269 -5.32 14.46 0.44
C GLU A 269 -6.45 13.73 1.18
N ALA A 270 -7.71 14.14 1.00
CA ALA A 270 -8.85 13.46 1.57
C ALA A 270 -9.03 12.04 1.03
N ALA A 271 -8.78 11.82 -0.26
CA ALA A 271 -8.84 10.51 -0.88
C ALA A 271 -7.76 9.57 -0.31
N VAL A 272 -6.51 10.03 -0.25
CA VAL A 272 -5.38 9.26 0.30
C VAL A 272 -5.62 8.90 1.76
N ALA A 273 -6.04 9.86 2.58
CA ALA A 273 -6.38 9.61 3.99
C ALA A 273 -7.53 8.61 4.15
N THR A 274 -8.51 8.62 3.24
CA THR A 274 -9.62 7.64 3.25
C THR A 274 -9.12 6.24 2.95
N ILE A 275 -8.25 6.07 1.94
CA ILE A 275 -7.66 4.77 1.59
C ILE A 275 -6.91 4.20 2.81
N GLU A 276 -6.04 4.99 3.40
CA GLU A 276 -5.25 4.61 4.57
C GLU A 276 -6.15 4.18 5.74
N MET A 277 -7.19 4.95 6.04
CA MET A 277 -8.12 4.62 7.12
C MET A 277 -8.97 3.39 6.85
N VAL A 278 -9.34 3.11 5.61
CA VAL A 278 -10.02 1.85 5.24
C VAL A 278 -9.11 0.66 5.55
N ASP A 279 -7.84 0.75 5.20
CA ASP A 279 -6.88 -0.32 5.45
C ASP A 279 -6.57 -0.49 6.94
N VAL A 280 -6.42 0.61 7.70
CA VAL A 280 -6.30 0.57 9.16
C VAL A 280 -7.48 -0.17 9.80
N HIS A 281 -8.71 0.15 9.39
CA HIS A 281 -9.91 -0.54 9.93
C HIS A 281 -9.91 -2.04 9.60
N ARG A 282 -9.47 -2.43 8.39
CA ARG A 282 -9.33 -3.84 8.00
C ARG A 282 -8.29 -4.57 8.84
N LYS A 283 -7.13 -3.95 9.05
CA LYS A 283 -6.04 -4.49 9.89
C LYS A 283 -6.46 -4.65 11.35
N ILE A 284 -7.16 -3.67 11.92
CA ILE A 284 -7.71 -3.75 13.29
C ILE A 284 -8.71 -4.91 13.40
N ALA A 285 -9.61 -5.05 12.43
CA ALA A 285 -10.61 -6.13 12.44
C ALA A 285 -9.94 -7.52 12.35
N THR A 286 -8.89 -7.66 11.53
CA THR A 286 -8.15 -8.91 11.37
C THR A 286 -7.35 -9.26 12.63
N ALA A 287 -6.67 -8.28 13.25
CA ALA A 287 -5.94 -8.47 14.50
C ALA A 287 -6.87 -8.94 15.63
N SER A 288 -8.07 -8.35 15.74
CA SER A 288 -9.07 -8.75 16.72
C SER A 288 -9.64 -10.16 16.53
N ALA A 289 -9.55 -10.72 15.32
CA ALA A 289 -10.01 -12.08 15.02
C ALA A 289 -8.96 -13.15 15.41
N THR A 290 -7.68 -12.80 15.37
CA THR A 290 -6.58 -13.72 15.72
C THR A 290 -6.31 -13.80 17.24
N ASP A 291 -6.72 -12.79 18.01
CA ASP A 291 -6.51 -12.75 19.47
C ASP A 291 -7.64 -13.41 20.29
N ARG A 292 -8.67 -13.98 19.67
CA ARG A 292 -9.67 -14.74 20.42
C ARG A 292 -9.17 -16.17 20.66
N PRO A 293 -9.00 -16.60 21.94
CA PRO A 293 -8.77 -18.01 22.25
C PRO A 293 -9.94 -18.84 21.71
N PRO A 294 -9.69 -20.08 21.26
CA PRO A 294 -10.76 -20.97 20.85
C PRO A 294 -11.74 -21.18 22.00
N ALA A 295 -13.03 -21.07 21.71
CA ALA A 295 -14.13 -21.23 22.67
C ALA A 295 -14.22 -22.67 23.20
#